data_e6580e9be557904d0e126e53dfa1202f
#
_entry.id   e6580e9be557904d0e126e53dfa1202f
#
_cell.length_a   1.000
_cell.length_b   1.000
_cell.length_c   1.000
_cell.angle_alpha   90.00
_cell.angle_beta   90.00
_cell.angle_gamma   90.00
#
_symmetry.space_group_name_H-M   'P 1'
#
loop_
_entity.id
_entity.type
_entity.pdbx_description
1 polymer ?
#
loop_
_entity_poly.entity_id
_entity_poly.type
_entity_poly.pdbx_seq_one_letter_code
_entity_poly.pdbx_strand_id
1 'polypeptide(L)'
;MEPERLPHDPAYKQFFSNPEMVESLLRDFVPADFIADLDFSTLERCSGSYVTDDLRERHDDIIWRVGWKKGSWCYVALLLEFQSTPDYWMALRTLSYTTLLLLDLIKTGAVREHEGLPPVFPIVIYNGSKAWKAPQEVSALFAPMPESLKFYCPQHRHFLLDESRVPKDELDKSRGLAAQLLRLERAQNPEQVRQIVKELITRLHEPEYFLLRRAFTVWLGRVVLKRSGITEDISEFQDLREVDAMLEERAAQWKNEYIRQGVILGRTEGRAEGIGLVLCDVLNARFGALPPSVTSFIASSSDSNALRKLTLSAYQAESLQAFIDQMNNYNKS
;
A
#
# COMPACT_ATOMS: atom_id res chain seq x y z
N MET A 1 -0.54 -16.88 -10.78
CA MET A 1 -0.65 -17.28 -9.37
C MET A 1 -0.77 -15.97 -8.61
N GLU A 2 -2.00 -15.61 -8.18
CA GLU A 2 -2.19 -14.42 -7.34
C GLU A 2 -1.46 -14.67 -6.02
N PRO A 3 -0.72 -13.70 -5.48
CA PRO A 3 -0.11 -13.85 -4.18
C PRO A 3 -1.23 -14.08 -3.15
N GLU A 4 -1.08 -15.12 -2.39
CA GLU A 4 -1.95 -15.47 -1.24
C GLU A 4 -1.99 -14.25 -0.31
N ARG A 5 -3.13 -13.55 -0.28
CA ARG A 5 -3.30 -12.41 0.63
C ARG A 5 -3.36 -12.96 2.05
N LEU A 6 -2.34 -12.64 2.83
CA LEU A 6 -2.33 -12.88 4.26
C LEU A 6 -3.56 -12.19 4.89
N PRO A 7 -4.18 -12.78 5.92
CA PRO A 7 -5.33 -12.18 6.57
C PRO A 7 -4.93 -10.84 7.21
N HIS A 8 -5.31 -9.73 6.57
CA HIS A 8 -5.11 -8.37 7.09
C HIS A 8 -6.00 -8.08 8.31
N ASP A 9 -7.07 -8.82 8.42
CA ASP A 9 -8.17 -8.66 9.34
C ASP A 9 -7.78 -8.48 10.83
N PRO A 10 -7.02 -9.40 11.46
CA PRO A 10 -6.67 -9.25 12.88
C PRO A 10 -5.73 -8.07 13.16
N ALA A 11 -4.87 -7.71 12.20
CA ALA A 11 -3.92 -6.62 12.38
C ALA A 11 -4.61 -5.26 12.32
N TYR A 12 -5.51 -5.05 11.36
CA TYR A 12 -6.31 -3.84 11.27
C TYR A 12 -7.19 -3.65 12.48
N LYS A 13 -7.83 -4.73 12.95
CA LYS A 13 -8.59 -4.70 14.19
C LYS A 13 -7.71 -4.28 15.38
N GLN A 14 -6.48 -4.75 15.43
CA GLN A 14 -5.53 -4.34 16.47
C GLN A 14 -5.17 -2.86 16.35
N PHE A 15 -4.89 -2.35 15.13
CA PHE A 15 -4.61 -0.94 14.91
C PHE A 15 -5.78 -0.05 15.33
N PHE A 16 -6.96 -0.29 14.77
CA PHE A 16 -8.14 0.53 15.03
C PHE A 16 -8.81 0.24 16.39
N SER A 17 -8.19 -0.62 17.21
CA SER A 17 -8.48 -0.73 18.64
C SER A 17 -7.73 0.32 19.49
N ASN A 18 -6.87 1.14 18.87
CA ASN A 18 -6.16 2.24 19.54
C ASN A 18 -6.80 3.58 19.19
N PRO A 19 -7.07 4.45 20.18
CA PRO A 19 -7.76 5.72 19.95
C PRO A 19 -6.98 6.64 18.99
N GLU A 20 -5.66 6.64 19.04
CA GLU A 20 -4.81 7.46 18.18
C GLU A 20 -4.95 7.11 16.70
N MET A 21 -5.17 5.83 16.40
CA MET A 21 -5.41 5.37 15.02
C MET A 21 -6.77 5.84 14.52
N VAL A 22 -7.79 5.81 15.38
CA VAL A 22 -9.15 6.26 15.05
C VAL A 22 -9.21 7.78 14.90
N GLU A 23 -8.57 8.53 15.81
CA GLU A 23 -8.45 9.97 15.68
C GLU A 23 -7.75 10.35 14.37
N SER A 24 -6.63 9.69 14.06
CA SER A 24 -5.90 9.91 12.81
C SER A 24 -6.76 9.59 11.59
N LEU A 25 -7.48 8.45 11.59
CA LEU A 25 -8.38 8.08 10.51
C LEU A 25 -9.43 9.18 10.23
N LEU A 26 -10.08 9.66 11.29
CA LEU A 26 -11.12 10.69 11.18
C LEU A 26 -10.56 12.02 10.68
N ARG A 27 -9.43 12.47 11.21
CA ARG A 27 -8.81 13.75 10.84
C ARG A 27 -8.21 13.74 9.43
N ASP A 28 -7.61 12.62 9.03
CA ASP A 28 -6.85 12.54 7.78
C ASP A 28 -7.76 12.28 6.57
N PHE A 29 -8.84 11.50 6.76
CA PHE A 29 -9.59 10.96 5.62
C PHE A 29 -11.06 11.31 5.59
N VAL A 30 -11.63 11.86 6.67
CA VAL A 30 -13.05 12.25 6.67
C VAL A 30 -13.19 13.73 6.36
N PRO A 31 -13.57 14.10 5.12
CA PRO A 31 -13.70 15.50 4.72
C PRO A 31 -15.04 16.10 5.20
N ALA A 32 -15.21 16.22 6.52
CA ALA A 32 -16.45 16.68 7.10
C ALA A 32 -16.21 17.69 8.23
N ASP A 33 -16.91 18.80 8.20
CA ASP A 33 -16.75 19.91 9.16
C ASP A 33 -16.98 19.48 10.62
N PHE A 34 -17.87 18.50 10.84
CA PHE A 34 -18.18 18.02 12.19
C PHE A 34 -16.98 17.40 12.92
N ILE A 35 -15.97 16.94 12.18
CA ILE A 35 -14.73 16.37 12.77
C ILE A 35 -14.04 17.40 13.68
N ALA A 36 -14.07 18.68 13.30
CA ALA A 36 -13.51 19.77 14.09
C ALA A 36 -14.25 20.01 15.42
N ASP A 37 -15.52 19.59 15.52
CA ASP A 37 -16.35 19.75 16.71
C ASP A 37 -16.25 18.57 17.67
N LEU A 38 -15.56 17.49 17.30
CA LEU A 38 -15.32 16.32 18.16
C LEU A 38 -14.22 16.61 19.21
N ASP A 39 -14.45 16.13 20.42
CA ASP A 39 -13.44 16.11 21.49
C ASP A 39 -12.77 14.74 21.56
N PHE A 40 -11.67 14.59 20.84
CA PHE A 40 -10.94 13.32 20.76
C PHE A 40 -10.33 12.87 22.09
N SER A 41 -10.19 13.75 23.09
CA SER A 41 -9.76 13.34 24.43
C SER A 41 -10.77 12.43 25.14
N THR A 42 -12.01 12.42 24.66
CA THR A 42 -13.11 11.58 25.15
C THR A 42 -13.29 10.29 24.35
N LEU A 43 -12.43 10.02 23.37
CA LEU A 43 -12.55 8.86 22.48
C LEU A 43 -12.44 7.56 23.30
N GLU A 44 -13.52 6.79 23.32
CA GLU A 44 -13.63 5.58 24.12
C GLU A 44 -14.15 4.42 23.27
N ARG A 45 -13.48 3.27 23.37
CA ARG A 45 -13.92 2.05 22.70
C ARG A 45 -15.10 1.45 23.44
N CYS A 46 -16.20 1.22 22.73
CA CYS A 46 -17.35 0.53 23.27
C CYS A 46 -17.07 -0.98 23.35
N SER A 47 -17.40 -1.60 24.50
CA SER A 47 -17.27 -3.05 24.65
C SER A 47 -18.24 -3.78 23.74
N GLY A 48 -17.78 -4.84 23.06
CA GLY A 48 -18.55 -5.59 22.04
C GLY A 48 -19.79 -6.36 22.55
N SER A 49 -20.29 -6.07 23.77
CA SER A 49 -21.54 -6.60 24.28
C SER A 49 -22.81 -5.98 23.64
N TYR A 50 -22.62 -4.99 22.79
CA TYR A 50 -23.71 -4.26 22.12
C TYR A 50 -24.27 -4.97 20.88
N VAL A 51 -23.88 -6.22 20.62
CA VAL A 51 -24.25 -6.91 19.38
C VAL A 51 -24.91 -8.24 19.75
N THR A 52 -26.12 -8.48 19.23
CA THR A 52 -26.85 -9.75 19.42
C THR A 52 -26.03 -10.92 18.85
N ASP A 53 -26.31 -12.16 19.32
CA ASP A 53 -25.56 -13.36 18.94
C ASP A 53 -25.50 -13.55 17.42
N ASP A 54 -26.51 -13.13 16.66
CA ASP A 54 -26.55 -13.15 15.18
C ASP A 54 -25.52 -12.22 14.51
N LEU A 55 -25.02 -11.20 15.22
CA LEU A 55 -23.96 -10.30 14.75
C LEU A 55 -22.59 -10.63 15.34
N ARG A 56 -22.52 -11.42 16.42
CA ARG A 56 -21.26 -11.89 17.02
C ARG A 56 -20.43 -12.79 16.08
N GLU A 57 -21.05 -13.40 15.07
CA GLU A 57 -20.33 -14.19 14.06
C GLU A 57 -19.51 -13.34 13.10
N ARG A 58 -19.67 -12.00 13.11
CA ARG A 58 -18.86 -11.06 12.31
C ARG A 58 -17.92 -10.30 13.23
N HIS A 59 -16.80 -10.92 13.55
CA HIS A 59 -15.81 -10.50 14.57
C HIS A 59 -15.03 -9.20 14.27
N ASP A 60 -15.31 -8.47 13.19
CA ASP A 60 -14.38 -7.47 12.66
C ASP A 60 -14.77 -6.02 12.90
N ASP A 61 -15.94 -5.78 13.49
CA ASP A 61 -16.46 -4.44 13.68
C ASP A 61 -15.99 -3.84 15.01
N ILE A 62 -15.61 -2.56 14.97
CA ILE A 62 -15.13 -1.83 16.14
C ILE A 62 -15.99 -0.60 16.32
N ILE A 63 -16.54 -0.44 17.51
CA ILE A 63 -17.39 0.70 17.86
C ILE A 63 -16.65 1.60 18.84
N TRP A 64 -16.60 2.87 18.48
CA TRP A 64 -16.09 3.94 19.33
C TRP A 64 -17.18 4.95 19.63
N ARG A 65 -17.10 5.61 20.78
CA ARG A 65 -17.84 6.83 21.06
C ARG A 65 -16.89 7.99 21.28
N VAL A 66 -17.30 9.16 20.88
CA VAL A 66 -16.55 10.41 21.01
C VAL A 66 -17.51 11.53 21.38
N GLY A 67 -17.14 12.37 22.33
CA GLY A 67 -17.94 13.51 22.77
C GLY A 67 -17.87 14.65 21.77
N TRP A 68 -18.95 15.42 21.71
CA TRP A 68 -18.91 16.74 21.09
C TRP A 68 -18.34 17.75 22.08
N LYS A 69 -17.59 18.74 21.62
CA LYS A 69 -17.09 19.84 22.45
C LYS A 69 -18.18 20.59 23.21
N LYS A 70 -19.41 20.52 22.72
CA LYS A 70 -20.60 21.14 23.33
C LYS A 70 -21.46 20.18 24.14
N GLY A 71 -20.93 19.00 24.49
CA GLY A 71 -21.65 17.93 25.21
C GLY A 71 -22.42 17.01 24.28
N SER A 72 -22.88 15.89 24.73
CA SER A 72 -23.43 14.74 23.98
C SER A 72 -22.37 13.89 23.26
N TRP A 73 -22.82 12.76 22.70
CA TRP A 73 -21.95 11.74 22.12
C TRP A 73 -22.24 11.49 20.65
N CYS A 74 -21.22 11.16 19.90
CA CYS A 74 -21.28 10.57 18.57
C CYS A 74 -20.70 9.16 18.62
N TYR A 75 -21.29 8.21 17.94
CA TYR A 75 -20.76 6.86 17.79
C TYR A 75 -20.13 6.69 16.40
N VAL A 76 -18.91 6.16 16.37
CA VAL A 76 -18.18 5.85 15.15
C VAL A 76 -18.14 4.33 15.02
N ALA A 77 -18.85 3.79 14.05
CA ALA A 77 -18.88 2.37 13.74
C ALA A 77 -17.91 2.07 12.59
N LEU A 78 -16.77 1.42 12.90
CA LEU A 78 -15.78 1.01 11.92
C LEU A 78 -16.06 -0.41 11.45
N LEU A 79 -16.41 -0.57 10.18
CA LEU A 79 -16.58 -1.86 9.52
C LEU A 79 -15.36 -2.11 8.63
N LEU A 80 -14.60 -3.14 8.96
CA LEU A 80 -13.39 -3.51 8.26
C LEU A 80 -13.71 -4.54 7.17
N GLU A 81 -13.60 -4.15 5.89
CA GLU A 81 -13.94 -5.00 4.76
C GLU A 81 -12.69 -5.37 3.94
N PHE A 82 -12.18 -6.57 4.13
CA PHE A 82 -10.95 -7.08 3.49
C PHE A 82 -11.21 -8.02 2.32
N GLN A 83 -12.43 -8.13 1.86
CA GLN A 83 -12.77 -8.99 0.72
C GLN A 83 -12.22 -8.42 -0.58
N SER A 84 -11.78 -9.30 -1.48
CA SER A 84 -11.29 -8.91 -2.80
C SER A 84 -12.37 -8.33 -3.72
N THR A 85 -13.63 -8.53 -3.37
CA THR A 85 -14.80 -8.03 -4.09
C THR A 85 -15.71 -7.28 -3.12
N PRO A 86 -16.09 -6.02 -3.44
CA PRO A 86 -16.99 -5.24 -2.61
C PRO A 86 -18.33 -5.95 -2.36
N ASP A 87 -18.82 -5.91 -1.12
CA ASP A 87 -20.16 -6.37 -0.80
C ASP A 87 -21.20 -5.37 -1.37
N TYR A 88 -22.00 -5.84 -2.32
CA TYR A 88 -23.05 -5.00 -2.94
C TYR A 88 -24.07 -4.47 -1.93
N TRP A 89 -24.33 -5.24 -0.87
CA TRP A 89 -25.33 -4.94 0.16
C TRP A 89 -24.74 -4.19 1.36
N MET A 90 -23.52 -3.67 1.28
CA MET A 90 -22.84 -3.01 2.39
C MET A 90 -23.64 -1.86 3.00
N ALA A 91 -24.32 -1.04 2.19
CA ALA A 91 -25.17 0.05 2.70
C ALA A 91 -26.33 -0.50 3.57
N LEU A 92 -26.93 -1.63 3.21
CA LEU A 92 -27.97 -2.27 4.02
C LEU A 92 -27.39 -2.88 5.29
N ARG A 93 -26.20 -3.47 5.22
CA ARG A 93 -25.47 -4.00 6.39
C ARG A 93 -25.17 -2.90 7.40
N THR A 94 -24.65 -1.77 6.94
CA THR A 94 -24.34 -0.62 7.83
C THR A 94 -25.59 -0.03 8.46
N LEU A 95 -26.73 -0.01 7.76
CA LEU A 95 -28.03 0.37 8.33
C LEU A 95 -28.44 -0.59 9.44
N SER A 96 -28.36 -1.91 9.19
CA SER A 96 -28.69 -2.93 10.20
C SER A 96 -27.82 -2.75 11.45
N TYR A 97 -26.51 -2.56 11.28
CA TYR A 97 -25.57 -2.30 12.35
C TYR A 97 -25.93 -1.05 13.19
N THR A 98 -26.17 0.05 12.50
CA THR A 98 -26.59 1.31 13.14
C THR A 98 -27.87 1.13 13.95
N THR A 99 -28.85 0.44 13.38
CA THR A 99 -30.13 0.19 14.05
C THR A 99 -29.95 -0.65 15.30
N LEU A 100 -29.18 -1.74 15.23
CA LEU A 100 -28.93 -2.61 16.37
C LEU A 100 -28.14 -1.93 17.48
N LEU A 101 -27.12 -1.13 17.14
CA LEU A 101 -26.39 -0.31 18.09
C LEU A 101 -27.35 0.65 18.84
N LEU A 102 -28.19 1.37 18.13
CA LEU A 102 -29.15 2.31 18.72
C LEU A 102 -30.18 1.60 19.61
N LEU A 103 -30.68 0.43 19.20
CA LEU A 103 -31.59 -0.38 20.02
C LEU A 103 -30.93 -0.86 21.31
N ASP A 104 -29.66 -1.26 21.25
CA ASP A 104 -28.94 -1.67 22.44
C ASP A 104 -28.66 -0.52 23.39
N LEU A 105 -28.31 0.67 22.88
CA LEU A 105 -28.15 1.87 23.71
C LEU A 105 -29.45 2.24 24.45
N ILE A 106 -30.63 2.05 23.82
CA ILE A 106 -31.92 2.21 24.46
C ILE A 106 -32.13 1.14 25.53
N LYS A 107 -31.90 -0.13 25.20
CA LYS A 107 -32.11 -1.28 26.07
C LYS A 107 -31.23 -1.20 27.34
N THR A 108 -30.00 -0.72 27.20
CA THR A 108 -29.06 -0.56 28.32
C THR A 108 -29.29 0.71 29.15
N GLY A 109 -30.21 1.58 28.71
CA GLY A 109 -30.49 2.86 29.37
C GLY A 109 -29.40 3.92 29.16
N ALA A 110 -28.49 3.68 28.21
CA ALA A 110 -27.46 4.65 27.84
C ALA A 110 -28.05 5.87 27.10
N VAL A 111 -29.27 5.76 26.56
CA VAL A 111 -30.04 6.82 25.92
C VAL A 111 -31.44 6.87 26.50
N ARG A 112 -31.91 8.08 26.82
CA ARG A 112 -33.26 8.34 27.34
C ARG A 112 -34.11 9.03 26.29
N GLU A 113 -35.43 8.81 26.33
CA GLU A 113 -36.37 9.34 25.34
C GLU A 113 -36.25 10.85 25.09
N HIS A 114 -36.04 11.63 26.16
CA HIS A 114 -35.92 13.09 26.09
C HIS A 114 -34.57 13.60 25.58
N GLU A 115 -33.55 12.75 25.51
CA GLU A 115 -32.21 13.10 25.03
C GLU A 115 -32.07 12.90 23.51
N GLY A 116 -32.97 12.09 22.91
CA GLY A 116 -32.89 11.69 21.51
C GLY A 116 -31.79 10.67 21.23
N LEU A 117 -31.77 10.13 20.03
CA LEU A 117 -30.75 9.16 19.61
C LEU A 117 -29.44 9.87 19.28
N PRO A 118 -28.30 9.33 19.72
CA PRO A 118 -27.00 9.85 19.30
C PRO A 118 -26.77 9.61 17.81
N PRO A 119 -26.07 10.51 17.09
CA PRO A 119 -25.64 10.24 15.75
C PRO A 119 -24.66 9.06 15.70
N VAL A 120 -24.77 8.25 14.65
CA VAL A 120 -23.84 7.17 14.35
C VAL A 120 -23.20 7.47 13.00
N PHE A 121 -21.87 7.47 12.96
CA PHE A 121 -21.09 7.66 11.74
C PHE A 121 -20.46 6.34 11.30
N PRO A 122 -21.07 5.61 10.36
CA PRO A 122 -20.53 4.35 9.87
C PRO A 122 -19.43 4.59 8.85
N ILE A 123 -18.29 3.95 9.06
CA ILE A 123 -17.12 3.97 8.18
C ILE A 123 -16.86 2.55 7.69
N VAL A 124 -16.75 2.39 6.39
CA VAL A 124 -16.28 1.16 5.75
C VAL A 124 -14.85 1.40 5.27
N ILE A 125 -13.89 0.64 5.78
CA ILE A 125 -12.50 0.63 5.32
C ILE A 125 -12.35 -0.55 4.37
N TYR A 126 -12.04 -0.26 3.11
CA TYR A 126 -11.91 -1.25 2.06
C TYR A 126 -10.49 -1.31 1.52
N ASN A 127 -9.88 -2.48 1.64
CA ASN A 127 -8.51 -2.78 1.19
C ASN A 127 -8.50 -3.78 0.00
N GLY A 128 -9.59 -3.88 -0.75
CA GLY A 128 -9.68 -4.79 -1.88
C GLY A 128 -8.89 -4.35 -3.12
N SER A 129 -8.55 -5.31 -4.01
CA SER A 129 -7.87 -5.01 -5.28
C SER A 129 -8.80 -4.43 -6.34
N LYS A 130 -10.09 -4.74 -6.26
CA LYS A 130 -11.09 -4.24 -7.21
C LYS A 130 -11.63 -2.91 -6.73
N ALA A 131 -11.88 -2.01 -7.68
CA ALA A 131 -12.51 -0.74 -7.36
C ALA A 131 -13.89 -0.95 -6.71
N TRP A 132 -14.18 -0.20 -5.65
CA TRP A 132 -15.50 -0.20 -5.03
C TRP A 132 -16.54 0.37 -6.00
N LYS A 133 -17.57 -0.41 -6.31
CA LYS A 133 -18.70 -0.01 -7.18
C LYS A 133 -20.06 -0.21 -6.52
N ALA A 134 -20.08 -0.77 -5.31
CA ALA A 134 -21.33 -0.96 -4.58
C ALA A 134 -21.91 0.37 -4.10
N PRO A 135 -23.23 0.51 -4.02
CA PRO A 135 -23.87 1.70 -3.50
C PRO A 135 -23.46 2.00 -2.06
N GLN A 136 -23.22 3.28 -1.75
CA GLN A 136 -22.94 3.74 -0.39
C GLN A 136 -24.20 4.19 0.36
N GLU A 137 -25.33 4.31 -0.35
CA GLU A 137 -26.62 4.73 0.20
C GLU A 137 -27.65 3.61 0.04
N VAL A 138 -28.43 3.38 1.08
CA VAL A 138 -29.51 2.38 1.07
C VAL A 138 -30.58 2.72 0.02
N SER A 139 -30.85 3.99 -0.19
CA SER A 139 -31.81 4.45 -1.20
C SER A 139 -31.49 3.96 -2.61
N ALA A 140 -30.22 3.78 -2.95
CA ALA A 140 -29.77 3.29 -4.26
C ALA A 140 -29.92 1.77 -4.44
N LEU A 141 -30.26 1.03 -3.39
CA LEU A 141 -30.48 -0.43 -3.43
C LEU A 141 -31.93 -0.80 -3.78
N PHE A 142 -32.85 0.14 -3.71
CA PHE A 142 -34.26 -0.15 -3.98
C PHE A 142 -34.57 -0.21 -5.48
N ALA A 143 -35.43 -1.16 -5.83
CA ALA A 143 -36.01 -1.21 -7.17
C ALA A 143 -36.77 0.08 -7.51
N PRO A 144 -36.97 0.39 -8.81
CA PRO A 144 -37.76 1.52 -9.22
C PRO A 144 -39.17 1.50 -8.56
N MET A 145 -39.57 2.62 -7.97
CA MET A 145 -40.82 2.73 -7.24
C MET A 145 -41.48 4.10 -7.49
N PRO A 146 -42.80 4.25 -7.23
CA PRO A 146 -43.47 5.54 -7.24
C PRO A 146 -42.87 6.53 -6.27
N GLU A 147 -42.81 7.83 -6.63
CA GLU A 147 -42.18 8.88 -5.81
C GLU A 147 -42.77 8.95 -4.39
N SER A 148 -44.07 8.74 -4.27
CA SER A 148 -44.78 8.76 -2.99
C SER A 148 -44.30 7.65 -2.02
N LEU A 149 -43.74 6.55 -2.52
CA LEU A 149 -43.24 5.45 -1.69
C LEU A 149 -41.82 5.74 -1.15
N LYS A 150 -41.06 6.58 -1.80
CA LYS A 150 -39.71 6.93 -1.38
C LYS A 150 -39.64 7.54 0.03
N PHE A 151 -40.70 8.25 0.44
CA PHE A 151 -40.78 8.81 1.80
C PHE A 151 -40.77 7.76 2.91
N TYR A 152 -41.11 6.51 2.58
CA TYR A 152 -41.15 5.41 3.55
C TYR A 152 -39.86 4.56 3.52
N CYS A 153 -38.93 4.84 2.59
CA CYS A 153 -37.69 4.14 2.50
C CYS A 153 -36.66 4.74 3.48
N PRO A 154 -35.86 3.90 4.14
CA PRO A 154 -34.82 4.40 5.03
C PRO A 154 -33.76 5.19 4.25
N GLN A 155 -33.31 6.30 4.85
CA GLN A 155 -32.17 7.06 4.36
C GLN A 155 -30.98 6.78 5.28
N HIS A 156 -29.97 6.16 4.72
CA HIS A 156 -28.74 5.83 5.44
C HIS A 156 -27.58 5.77 4.46
N ARG A 157 -26.44 6.29 4.90
CA ARG A 157 -25.22 6.33 4.12
C ARG A 157 -24.03 5.99 5.01
N HIS A 158 -23.06 5.24 4.48
CA HIS A 158 -21.76 5.07 5.14
C HIS A 158 -20.68 5.88 4.42
N PHE A 159 -19.67 6.28 5.17
CA PHE A 159 -18.42 6.78 4.60
C PHE A 159 -17.58 5.61 4.13
N LEU A 160 -17.03 5.69 2.92
CA LEU A 160 -16.15 4.68 2.35
C LEU A 160 -14.73 5.22 2.27
N LEU A 161 -13.80 4.57 2.96
CA LEU A 161 -12.38 4.72 2.74
C LEU A 161 -11.89 3.56 1.86
N ASP A 162 -11.83 3.77 0.55
CA ASP A 162 -11.18 2.85 -0.39
C ASP A 162 -9.68 3.15 -0.40
N GLU A 163 -8.91 2.36 0.34
CA GLU A 163 -7.47 2.58 0.53
C GLU A 163 -6.70 2.62 -0.79
N SER A 164 -7.15 1.87 -1.79
CA SER A 164 -6.50 1.84 -3.10
C SER A 164 -6.63 3.15 -3.89
N ARG A 165 -7.63 3.99 -3.53
CA ARG A 165 -7.99 5.22 -4.24
C ARG A 165 -7.57 6.51 -3.55
N VAL A 166 -7.08 6.44 -2.33
CA VAL A 166 -6.55 7.64 -1.67
C VAL A 166 -5.40 8.20 -2.53
N PRO A 167 -5.44 9.48 -2.96
CA PRO A 167 -4.39 10.07 -3.77
C PRO A 167 -3.04 10.04 -3.07
N LYS A 168 -1.96 9.76 -3.82
CA LYS A 168 -0.63 9.66 -3.24
C LYS A 168 -0.18 10.97 -2.59
N ASP A 169 -0.50 12.09 -3.22
CA ASP A 169 -0.16 13.42 -2.72
C ASP A 169 -0.90 13.78 -1.41
N GLU A 170 -2.09 13.26 -1.19
CA GLU A 170 -2.80 13.38 0.09
C GLU A 170 -2.11 12.55 1.17
N LEU A 171 -1.75 11.30 0.87
CA LEU A 171 -1.00 10.45 1.80
C LEU A 171 0.37 11.03 2.15
N ASP A 172 1.08 11.58 1.17
CA ASP A 172 2.41 12.16 1.38
C ASP A 172 2.35 13.47 2.21
N LYS A 173 1.24 14.20 2.17
CA LYS A 173 1.01 15.40 3.00
C LYS A 173 0.57 15.05 4.42
N SER A 174 -0.20 13.98 4.59
CA SER A 174 -0.67 13.57 5.90
C SER A 174 0.47 12.93 6.72
N ARG A 175 0.56 13.35 7.98
CA ARG A 175 1.49 12.81 8.97
C ARG A 175 0.80 11.92 9.99
N GLY A 176 -0.50 11.68 9.85
CA GLY A 176 -1.29 10.86 10.75
C GLY A 176 -0.88 9.39 10.72
N LEU A 177 -1.19 8.66 11.80
CA LEU A 177 -0.84 7.23 11.92
C LEU A 177 -1.58 6.36 10.91
N ALA A 178 -2.85 6.69 10.62
CA ALA A 178 -3.62 5.99 9.61
C ALA A 178 -3.03 6.19 8.21
N ALA A 179 -2.59 7.41 7.87
CA ALA A 179 -1.90 7.66 6.62
C ALA A 179 -0.55 6.93 6.52
N GLN A 180 0.20 6.84 7.63
CA GLN A 180 1.45 6.09 7.65
C GLN A 180 1.22 4.58 7.45
N LEU A 181 0.13 4.02 8.00
CA LEU A 181 -0.27 2.63 7.74
C LEU A 181 -0.52 2.41 6.23
N LEU A 182 -1.30 3.29 5.59
CA LEU A 182 -1.57 3.20 4.15
C LEU A 182 -0.31 3.42 3.30
N ARG A 183 0.59 4.33 3.71
CA ARG A 183 1.89 4.53 3.04
C ARG A 183 2.76 3.28 3.12
N LEU A 184 2.81 2.60 4.27
CA LEU A 184 3.52 1.33 4.43
C LEU A 184 2.94 0.24 3.52
N GLU A 185 1.62 0.17 3.41
CA GLU A 185 0.96 -0.78 2.51
C GLU A 185 1.29 -0.55 1.04
N ARG A 186 1.56 0.69 0.65
CA ARG A 186 1.92 1.06 -0.71
C ARG A 186 3.42 1.12 -0.97
N ALA A 187 4.23 0.98 0.06
CA ALA A 187 5.69 1.02 -0.07
C ALA A 187 6.17 -0.13 -0.96
N GLN A 188 6.96 0.20 -1.98
CA GLN A 188 7.45 -0.74 -2.98
C GLN A 188 8.92 -1.13 -2.78
N ASN A 189 9.63 -0.37 -1.97
CA ASN A 189 11.04 -0.59 -1.72
C ASN A 189 11.39 -0.37 -0.24
N PRO A 190 12.49 -0.99 0.23
CA PRO A 190 12.91 -0.92 1.63
C PRO A 190 13.25 0.46 2.14
N GLU A 191 13.71 1.37 1.29
CA GLU A 191 14.00 2.76 1.68
C GLU A 191 12.74 3.53 2.09
N GLN A 192 11.66 3.35 1.32
CA GLN A 192 10.36 3.93 1.68
C GLN A 192 9.84 3.36 3.00
N VAL A 193 9.94 2.03 3.19
CA VAL A 193 9.55 1.39 4.46
C VAL A 193 10.35 1.99 5.61
N ARG A 194 11.68 2.08 5.49
CA ARG A 194 12.56 2.63 6.52
C ARG A 194 12.21 4.08 6.87
N GLN A 195 11.96 4.91 5.86
CA GLN A 195 11.58 6.30 6.10
C GLN A 195 10.31 6.41 6.95
N ILE A 196 9.29 5.62 6.64
CA ILE A 196 8.03 5.62 7.38
C ILE A 196 8.22 5.04 8.79
N VAL A 197 9.04 3.99 8.93
CA VAL A 197 9.38 3.42 10.25
C VAL A 197 10.03 4.47 11.15
N LYS A 198 10.96 5.28 10.64
CA LYS A 198 11.56 6.39 11.40
C LYS A 198 10.56 7.45 11.83
N GLU A 199 9.63 7.80 10.94
CA GLU A 199 8.54 8.72 11.28
C GLU A 199 7.64 8.15 12.38
N LEU A 200 7.33 6.85 12.33
CA LEU A 200 6.57 6.15 13.37
C LEU A 200 7.31 6.11 14.71
N ILE A 201 8.62 5.80 14.71
CA ILE A 201 9.43 5.79 15.93
C ILE A 201 9.42 7.17 16.59
N THR A 202 9.58 8.23 15.79
CA THR A 202 9.57 9.61 16.30
C THR A 202 8.22 9.97 16.90
N ARG A 203 7.12 9.55 16.27
CA ARG A 203 5.78 9.89 16.72
C ARG A 203 5.33 9.06 17.93
N LEU A 204 5.67 7.78 17.94
CA LEU A 204 5.28 6.81 18.97
C LEU A 204 6.39 6.62 20.01
N HIS A 205 7.16 7.66 20.35
CA HIS A 205 8.34 7.54 21.21
C HIS A 205 7.99 7.33 22.68
N GLU A 206 6.81 7.80 23.12
CA GLU A 206 6.36 7.71 24.52
C GLU A 206 6.07 6.24 24.92
N PRO A 207 6.28 5.90 26.20
CA PRO A 207 6.06 4.52 26.69
C PRO A 207 4.64 4.01 26.50
N GLU A 208 3.64 4.88 26.56
CA GLU A 208 2.21 4.53 26.40
C GLU A 208 1.91 3.92 25.03
N TYR A 209 2.68 4.27 23.98
CA TYR A 209 2.53 3.73 22.65
C TYR A 209 3.20 2.38 22.42
N PHE A 210 3.71 1.73 23.46
CA PHE A 210 4.41 0.45 23.31
C PHE A 210 3.57 -0.61 22.58
N LEU A 211 2.30 -0.76 22.92
CA LEU A 211 1.42 -1.75 22.27
C LEU A 211 1.20 -1.43 20.78
N LEU A 212 1.07 -0.15 20.45
CA LEU A 212 0.88 0.28 19.07
C LEU A 212 2.17 0.10 18.25
N ARG A 213 3.36 0.45 18.81
CA ARG A 213 4.64 0.13 18.18
C ARG A 213 4.79 -1.35 17.90
N ARG A 214 4.44 -2.18 18.89
CA ARG A 214 4.51 -3.64 18.72
C ARG A 214 3.54 -4.13 17.65
N ALA A 215 2.33 -3.58 17.55
CA ALA A 215 1.38 -3.90 16.49
C ALA A 215 1.98 -3.61 15.11
N PHE A 216 2.60 -2.44 14.93
CA PHE A 216 3.31 -2.09 13.69
C PHE A 216 4.48 -3.03 13.42
N THR A 217 5.29 -3.37 14.42
CA THR A 217 6.43 -4.29 14.28
C THR A 217 5.99 -5.65 13.77
N VAL A 218 4.99 -6.26 14.41
CA VAL A 218 4.47 -7.58 14.01
C VAL A 218 3.87 -7.54 12.61
N TRP A 219 3.11 -6.50 12.30
CA TRP A 219 2.46 -6.36 11.00
C TRP A 219 3.48 -6.11 9.88
N LEU A 220 4.49 -5.27 10.11
CA LEU A 220 5.59 -5.06 9.17
C LEU A 220 6.25 -6.38 8.78
N GLY A 221 6.60 -7.23 9.74
CA GLY A 221 7.22 -8.52 9.48
C GLY A 221 6.35 -9.48 8.69
N ARG A 222 5.06 -9.48 8.97
CA ARG A 222 4.13 -10.41 8.32
C ARG A 222 3.74 -9.99 6.90
N VAL A 223 3.59 -8.69 6.65
CA VAL A 223 2.98 -8.16 5.43
C VAL A 223 3.98 -7.38 4.58
N VAL A 224 4.58 -6.32 5.13
CA VAL A 224 5.31 -5.33 4.35
C VAL A 224 6.68 -5.84 3.92
N LEU A 225 7.45 -6.40 4.84
CA LEU A 225 8.83 -6.83 4.55
C LEU A 225 8.86 -7.94 3.50
N LYS A 226 7.98 -8.94 3.61
CA LYS A 226 7.88 -10.02 2.62
C LYS A 226 7.58 -9.50 1.22
N ARG A 227 6.66 -8.53 1.12
CA ARG A 227 6.29 -7.92 -0.16
C ARG A 227 7.41 -7.06 -0.74
N SER A 228 8.21 -6.42 0.12
CA SER A 228 9.35 -5.60 -0.29
C SER A 228 10.62 -6.42 -0.59
N GLY A 229 10.52 -7.75 -0.65
CA GLY A 229 11.64 -8.65 -0.93
C GLY A 229 12.61 -8.86 0.25
N ILE A 230 12.19 -8.47 1.45
CA ILE A 230 12.94 -8.68 2.69
C ILE A 230 12.47 -9.98 3.32
N THR A 231 13.38 -10.96 3.40
CA THR A 231 13.06 -12.34 3.85
C THR A 231 13.50 -12.62 5.28
N GLU A 232 14.03 -11.63 5.97
CA GLU A 232 14.43 -11.76 7.36
C GLU A 232 13.24 -12.08 8.25
N ASP A 233 13.44 -13.01 9.17
CA ASP A 233 12.48 -13.31 10.21
C ASP A 233 12.63 -12.28 11.34
N ILE A 234 11.61 -11.44 11.49
CA ILE A 234 11.52 -10.44 12.57
C ILE A 234 10.45 -10.82 13.62
N SER A 235 10.10 -12.11 13.69
CA SER A 235 9.08 -12.59 14.63
C SER A 235 9.44 -12.33 16.10
N GLU A 236 10.74 -12.26 16.40
CA GLU A 236 11.26 -11.98 17.75
C GLU A 236 11.34 -10.48 18.09
N PHE A 237 11.25 -9.59 17.08
CA PHE A 237 11.35 -8.16 17.31
C PHE A 237 10.16 -7.64 18.12
N GLN A 238 10.47 -6.79 19.12
CA GLN A 238 9.48 -6.25 20.04
C GLN A 238 9.14 -4.78 19.73
N ASP A 239 10.03 -4.06 19.05
CA ASP A 239 9.90 -2.62 18.80
C ASP A 239 10.34 -2.25 17.38
N LEU A 240 9.78 -1.16 16.86
CA LEU A 240 10.11 -0.59 15.54
C LEU A 240 11.59 -0.20 15.41
N ARG A 241 12.27 0.09 16.51
CA ARG A 241 13.71 0.42 16.51
C ARG A 241 14.57 -0.74 16.05
N GLU A 242 14.17 -1.97 16.39
CA GLU A 242 14.85 -3.18 15.90
C GLU A 242 14.66 -3.36 14.40
N VAL A 243 13.45 -3.04 13.90
CA VAL A 243 13.16 -3.02 12.46
C VAL A 243 14.00 -1.96 11.74
N ASP A 244 14.11 -0.74 12.29
CA ASP A 244 14.94 0.32 11.67
C ASP A 244 16.41 -0.06 11.62
N ALA A 245 16.94 -0.64 12.70
CA ALA A 245 18.32 -1.12 12.75
C ALA A 245 18.61 -2.18 11.69
N MET A 246 17.73 -3.18 11.54
CA MET A 246 17.81 -4.21 10.51
C MET A 246 17.74 -3.61 9.10
N LEU A 247 16.80 -2.67 8.86
CA LEU A 247 16.67 -2.01 7.56
C LEU A 247 17.88 -1.12 7.24
N GLU A 248 18.54 -0.52 8.25
CA GLU A 248 19.78 0.25 8.08
C GLU A 248 20.93 -0.61 7.60
N GLU A 249 21.15 -1.74 8.25
CA GLU A 249 22.18 -2.70 7.86
C GLU A 249 21.94 -3.21 6.44
N ARG A 250 20.70 -3.55 6.12
CA ARG A 250 20.31 -3.97 4.76
C ARG A 250 20.48 -2.89 3.71
N ALA A 251 20.14 -1.65 3.99
CA ALA A 251 20.32 -0.56 3.05
C ALA A 251 21.80 -0.39 2.66
N ALA A 252 22.73 -0.55 3.61
CA ALA A 252 24.16 -0.54 3.35
C ALA A 252 24.59 -1.72 2.45
N GLN A 253 24.08 -2.93 2.69
CA GLN A 253 24.35 -4.10 1.87
C GLN A 253 23.83 -3.94 0.43
N TRP A 254 22.59 -3.45 0.25
CA TRP A 254 22.03 -3.20 -1.09
C TRP A 254 22.79 -2.15 -1.86
N LYS A 255 23.18 -1.05 -1.21
CA LYS A 255 24.00 -0.04 -1.86
C LYS A 255 25.29 -0.64 -2.40
N ASN A 256 25.96 -1.47 -1.61
CA ASN A 256 27.18 -2.13 -2.03
C ASN A 256 26.93 -3.13 -3.18
N GLU A 257 25.83 -3.88 -3.14
CA GLU A 257 25.48 -4.80 -4.21
C GLU A 257 25.12 -4.07 -5.51
N TYR A 258 24.35 -2.97 -5.46
CA TYR A 258 24.07 -2.13 -6.64
C TYR A 258 25.34 -1.52 -7.22
N ILE A 259 26.25 -1.04 -6.37
CA ILE A 259 27.56 -0.52 -6.84
C ILE A 259 28.34 -1.65 -7.52
N ARG A 260 28.38 -2.84 -6.91
CA ARG A 260 29.08 -4.00 -7.47
C ARG A 260 28.50 -4.42 -8.81
N GLN A 261 27.17 -4.51 -8.92
CA GLN A 261 26.49 -4.83 -10.17
C GLN A 261 26.73 -3.75 -11.24
N GLY A 262 26.65 -2.48 -10.88
CA GLY A 262 26.97 -1.37 -11.78
C GLY A 262 28.41 -1.39 -12.28
N VAL A 263 29.37 -1.73 -11.41
CA VAL A 263 30.79 -1.88 -11.80
C VAL A 263 30.98 -3.07 -12.75
N ILE A 264 30.30 -4.20 -12.49
CA ILE A 264 30.37 -5.37 -13.39
C ILE A 264 29.77 -5.04 -14.76
N LEU A 265 28.60 -4.39 -14.77
CA LEU A 265 27.94 -3.99 -16.02
C LEU A 265 28.78 -2.98 -16.78
N GLY A 266 29.25 -1.91 -16.14
CA GLY A 266 30.10 -0.90 -16.78
C GLY A 266 31.43 -1.46 -17.29
N ARG A 267 32.03 -2.47 -16.61
CA ARG A 267 33.21 -3.16 -17.12
C ARG A 267 32.92 -4.02 -18.36
N THR A 268 31.77 -4.70 -18.39
CA THR A 268 31.38 -5.51 -19.55
C THR A 268 31.06 -4.63 -20.75
N GLU A 269 30.32 -3.56 -20.56
CA GLU A 269 30.00 -2.61 -21.61
C GLU A 269 31.25 -1.89 -22.12
N GLY A 270 32.06 -1.32 -21.22
CA GLY A 270 33.31 -0.63 -21.61
C GLY A 270 34.32 -1.56 -22.30
N ARG A 271 34.35 -2.85 -21.93
CA ARG A 271 35.17 -3.84 -22.66
C ARG A 271 34.65 -4.11 -24.07
N ALA A 272 33.34 -4.24 -24.26
CA ALA A 272 32.73 -4.43 -25.56
C ALA A 272 32.94 -3.20 -26.43
N GLU A 273 32.72 -2.01 -25.89
CA GLU A 273 32.96 -0.72 -26.56
C GLU A 273 34.42 -0.58 -27.01
N GLY A 274 35.38 -0.84 -26.12
CA GLY A 274 36.80 -0.78 -26.42
C GLY A 274 37.19 -1.74 -27.56
N ILE A 275 36.70 -2.99 -27.58
CA ILE A 275 36.94 -3.94 -28.63
C ILE A 275 36.26 -3.49 -29.92
N GLY A 276 35.04 -2.93 -29.84
CA GLY A 276 34.30 -2.38 -30.98
C GLY A 276 35.06 -1.24 -31.66
N LEU A 277 35.66 -0.34 -30.89
CA LEU A 277 36.50 0.74 -31.43
C LEU A 277 37.72 0.18 -32.17
N VAL A 278 38.44 -0.75 -31.58
CA VAL A 278 39.57 -1.42 -32.25
C VAL A 278 39.15 -2.13 -33.51
N LEU A 279 37.99 -2.80 -33.53
CA LEU A 279 37.43 -3.43 -34.72
C LEU A 279 37.14 -2.41 -35.83
N CYS A 280 36.53 -1.27 -35.48
CA CYS A 280 36.31 -0.18 -36.43
C CYS A 280 37.63 0.36 -36.99
N ASP A 281 38.64 0.56 -36.15
CA ASP A 281 39.97 1.06 -36.61
C ASP A 281 40.64 0.09 -37.56
N VAL A 282 40.61 -1.20 -37.29
CA VAL A 282 41.13 -2.25 -38.16
C VAL A 282 40.43 -2.28 -39.52
N LEU A 283 39.10 -2.23 -39.49
CA LEU A 283 38.31 -2.24 -40.73
C LEU A 283 38.54 -0.96 -41.56
N ASN A 284 38.58 0.21 -40.92
CA ASN A 284 38.87 1.48 -41.59
C ASN A 284 40.28 1.49 -42.20
N ALA A 285 41.30 0.97 -41.48
CA ALA A 285 42.67 0.93 -41.98
C ALA A 285 42.82 -0.02 -43.20
N ARG A 286 42.03 -1.10 -43.22
CA ARG A 286 42.12 -2.12 -44.29
C ARG A 286 41.24 -1.82 -45.53
N PHE A 287 40.05 -1.31 -45.29
CA PHE A 287 39.00 -1.22 -46.31
C PHE A 287 38.48 0.19 -46.55
N GLY A 288 38.96 1.20 -45.77
CA GLY A 288 38.48 2.59 -45.89
C GLY A 288 37.18 2.84 -45.15
N ALA A 289 36.43 3.86 -45.56
CA ALA A 289 35.22 4.29 -44.88
C ALA A 289 34.17 3.16 -44.73
N LEU A 290 33.69 2.90 -43.54
CA LEU A 290 32.75 1.84 -43.23
C LEU A 290 31.31 2.27 -43.49
N PRO A 291 30.45 1.37 -44.00
CA PRO A 291 29.02 1.61 -44.09
C PRO A 291 28.39 1.84 -42.71
N PRO A 292 27.33 2.70 -42.57
CA PRO A 292 26.63 2.93 -41.34
C PRO A 292 26.06 1.65 -40.69
N SER A 293 25.69 0.65 -41.49
CA SER A 293 25.21 -0.63 -41.00
C SER A 293 26.25 -1.41 -40.20
N VAL A 294 27.52 -1.34 -40.59
CA VAL A 294 28.63 -2.00 -39.88
C VAL A 294 28.95 -1.28 -38.59
N THR A 295 29.07 0.05 -38.62
CA THR A 295 29.38 0.84 -37.44
C THR A 295 28.27 0.77 -36.41
N SER A 296 26.99 0.81 -36.82
CA SER A 296 25.83 0.66 -35.88
C SER A 296 25.78 -0.72 -35.26
N PHE A 297 26.06 -1.78 -36.02
CA PHE A 297 26.12 -3.15 -35.47
C PHE A 297 27.20 -3.28 -34.38
N ILE A 298 28.40 -2.79 -34.68
CA ILE A 298 29.53 -2.85 -33.75
C ILE A 298 29.20 -2.06 -32.49
N ALA A 299 28.64 -0.85 -32.61
CA ALA A 299 28.28 0.02 -31.50
C ALA A 299 27.14 -0.55 -30.64
N SER A 300 26.22 -1.32 -31.19
CA SER A 300 25.11 -1.94 -30.45
C SER A 300 25.44 -3.29 -29.85
N SER A 301 26.60 -3.88 -30.17
CA SER A 301 26.99 -5.20 -29.69
C SER A 301 27.58 -5.14 -28.29
N SER A 302 26.96 -5.85 -27.31
CA SER A 302 27.43 -5.99 -25.92
C SER A 302 28.29 -7.25 -25.71
N ASP A 303 28.36 -8.17 -26.67
CA ASP A 303 29.16 -9.40 -26.58
C ASP A 303 30.62 -9.15 -26.95
N SER A 304 31.46 -8.94 -25.94
CA SER A 304 32.89 -8.74 -26.11
C SER A 304 33.62 -9.92 -26.77
N ASN A 305 33.10 -11.16 -26.62
CA ASN A 305 33.71 -12.36 -27.23
C ASN A 305 33.37 -12.43 -28.73
N ALA A 306 32.12 -12.10 -29.12
CA ALA A 306 31.71 -11.97 -30.53
C ALA A 306 32.52 -10.88 -31.22
N LEU A 307 32.64 -9.70 -30.61
CA LEU A 307 33.46 -8.60 -31.15
C LEU A 307 34.93 -8.99 -31.33
N ARG A 308 35.51 -9.74 -30.36
CA ARG A 308 36.87 -10.25 -30.49
C ARG A 308 37.06 -11.20 -31.68
N LYS A 309 36.12 -12.13 -31.88
CA LYS A 309 36.13 -13.05 -32.99
C LYS A 309 36.01 -12.27 -34.33
N LEU A 310 35.11 -11.29 -34.38
CA LEU A 310 34.97 -10.41 -35.53
C LEU A 310 36.23 -9.58 -35.81
N THR A 311 36.97 -9.16 -34.78
CA THR A 311 38.24 -8.46 -34.94
C THR A 311 39.27 -9.38 -35.61
N LEU A 312 39.34 -10.65 -35.20
CA LEU A 312 40.22 -11.64 -35.85
C LEU A 312 39.79 -11.90 -37.29
N SER A 313 38.48 -12.03 -37.54
CA SER A 313 37.94 -12.15 -38.90
C SER A 313 38.23 -10.93 -39.79
N ALA A 314 38.22 -9.73 -39.22
CA ALA A 314 38.56 -8.49 -39.91
C ALA A 314 40.01 -8.49 -40.40
N TYR A 315 40.97 -9.13 -39.71
CA TYR A 315 42.36 -9.32 -40.16
C TYR A 315 42.47 -10.32 -41.32
N GLN A 316 41.59 -11.31 -41.39
CA GLN A 316 41.68 -12.41 -42.36
C GLN A 316 40.81 -12.17 -43.62
N ALA A 317 39.80 -11.29 -43.54
CA ALA A 317 38.90 -11.05 -44.65
C ALA A 317 39.60 -10.47 -45.87
N GLU A 318 39.33 -11.03 -47.06
CA GLU A 318 39.87 -10.55 -48.32
C GLU A 318 39.22 -9.26 -48.83
N SER A 319 38.01 -8.99 -48.39
CA SER A 319 37.26 -7.78 -48.75
C SER A 319 36.27 -7.39 -47.60
N LEU A 320 35.83 -6.13 -47.65
CA LEU A 320 34.79 -5.65 -46.74
C LEU A 320 33.49 -6.46 -46.85
N GLN A 321 33.10 -6.86 -48.07
CA GLN A 321 31.90 -7.66 -48.29
C GLN A 321 32.03 -9.05 -47.65
N ALA A 322 33.18 -9.70 -47.75
CA ALA A 322 33.43 -10.99 -47.10
C ALA A 322 33.34 -10.88 -45.57
N PHE A 323 33.78 -9.76 -44.99
CA PHE A 323 33.61 -9.47 -43.55
C PHE A 323 32.13 -9.28 -43.20
N ILE A 324 31.37 -8.51 -43.96
CA ILE A 324 29.94 -8.26 -43.74
C ILE A 324 29.14 -9.58 -43.75
N ASP A 325 29.46 -10.48 -44.68
CA ASP A 325 28.81 -11.79 -44.77
C ASP A 325 29.07 -12.65 -43.50
N GLN A 326 30.29 -12.61 -42.98
CA GLN A 326 30.62 -13.27 -41.69
C GLN A 326 29.90 -12.61 -40.51
N MET A 327 29.87 -11.30 -40.45
CA MET A 327 29.17 -10.54 -39.43
C MET A 327 27.66 -10.88 -39.39
N ASN A 328 27.02 -10.97 -40.55
CA ASN A 328 25.60 -11.32 -40.67
C ASN A 328 25.30 -12.76 -40.22
N ASN A 329 26.24 -13.69 -40.36
CA ASN A 329 26.10 -15.06 -39.86
C ASN A 329 26.16 -15.12 -38.31
N TYR A 330 26.95 -14.26 -37.69
CA TYR A 330 26.95 -14.13 -36.22
C TYR A 330 25.62 -13.61 -35.65
N ASN A 331 24.88 -12.82 -36.38
CA ASN A 331 23.59 -12.27 -35.97
C ASN A 331 22.44 -13.29 -36.06
N LYS A 332 22.66 -14.47 -36.67
CA LYS A 332 21.67 -15.53 -36.88
C LYS A 332 21.86 -16.71 -35.88
N SER A 333 22.93 -16.70 -35.12
CA SER A 333 23.25 -17.71 -34.10
C SER A 333 22.97 -17.24 -32.67
#